data_c3cb96b596c64aa9c80c2b8211c3c2b8
#
_entry.id   c3cb96b596c64aa9c80c2b8211c3c2b8
#
_cell.length_a   1.000
_cell.length_b   1.000
_cell.length_c   1.000
_cell.angle_alpha   90.00
_cell.angle_beta   90.00
_cell.angle_gamma   90.00
#
_symmetry.space_group_name_H-M   'P 1'
#
loop_
_entity.id
_entity.type
_entity.pdbx_description
1 polymer ?
#
loop_
_entity_poly.entity_id
_entity_poly.type
_entity_poly.pdbx_seq_one_letter_code
_entity_poly.pdbx_strand_id
1 'polypeptide(L)'
;MERIKNMHYKEKRNAPVLHFTDTNYTFHTPEDTGTGIAFKGLVVFDLAVMHLTKLPILVHDSLILKQISDDAIENILAQYSTCGKQIIIALDKQDSYSAMTASELEEHTVLRLAPGGDELFGRSWSNQTSKG
;
A
#
# COMPACT_ATOMS: atom_id res chain seq x y z
N MET A 1 -2.62 -16.19 -3.67
CA MET A 1 -3.41 -14.94 -3.76
C MET A 1 -4.84 -15.10 -3.22
N GLU A 2 -5.57 -16.15 -3.53
CA GLU A 2 -6.96 -16.36 -3.04
C GLU A 2 -7.08 -16.33 -1.52
N ARG A 3 -6.15 -16.94 -0.79
CA ARG A 3 -6.12 -16.93 0.68
C ARG A 3 -5.98 -15.51 1.23
N ILE A 4 -5.07 -14.72 0.68
CA ILE A 4 -4.84 -13.34 1.13
C ILE A 4 -6.02 -12.45 0.78
N LYS A 5 -6.58 -12.60 -0.42
CA LYS A 5 -7.81 -11.90 -0.81
C LYS A 5 -8.94 -12.12 0.20
N ASN A 6 -9.19 -13.37 0.60
CA ASN A 6 -10.26 -13.71 1.54
C ASN A 6 -10.04 -13.12 2.95
N MET A 7 -8.80 -12.78 3.30
CA MET A 7 -8.47 -12.05 4.53
C MET A 7 -8.77 -10.55 4.41
N HIS A 8 -8.65 -9.97 3.20
CA HIS A 8 -8.83 -8.55 2.95
C HIS A 8 -10.27 -8.13 2.65
N TYR A 9 -11.09 -9.04 2.15
CA TYR A 9 -12.43 -8.71 1.70
C TYR A 9 -13.51 -9.49 2.46
N LYS A 10 -14.41 -8.76 3.12
CA LYS A 10 -15.64 -9.33 3.69
C LYS A 10 -16.64 -9.77 2.59
N GLU A 11 -16.44 -9.32 1.35
CA GLU A 11 -17.29 -9.63 0.20
C GLU A 11 -16.59 -10.58 -0.76
N LYS A 12 -17.34 -11.40 -1.48
CA LYS A 12 -16.85 -12.27 -2.56
C LYS A 12 -16.41 -11.41 -3.75
N ARG A 13 -15.14 -11.05 -3.79
CA ARG A 13 -14.50 -10.42 -4.96
C ARG A 13 -13.48 -11.37 -5.57
N ASN A 14 -13.22 -11.24 -6.87
CA ASN A 14 -12.23 -12.06 -7.55
C ASN A 14 -10.82 -11.72 -7.08
N ALA A 15 -9.97 -12.75 -6.90
CA ALA A 15 -8.56 -12.55 -6.65
C ALA A 15 -7.85 -12.12 -7.94
N PRO A 16 -6.75 -11.31 -7.86
CA PRO A 16 -5.91 -11.07 -9.02
C PRO A 16 -5.31 -12.37 -9.53
N VAL A 17 -5.22 -12.48 -10.85
CA VAL A 17 -4.70 -13.64 -11.56
C VAL A 17 -3.41 -13.24 -12.27
N LEU A 18 -2.34 -14.00 -12.04
CA LEU A 18 -1.10 -13.93 -12.79
C LEU A 18 -1.07 -15.14 -13.73
N HIS A 19 -1.03 -14.88 -15.02
CA HIS A 19 -0.95 -15.88 -16.06
C HIS A 19 0.33 -15.70 -16.89
N PHE A 20 1.11 -16.76 -17.03
CA PHE A 20 2.33 -16.78 -17.84
C PHE A 20 2.08 -17.41 -19.19
N THR A 21 2.64 -16.83 -20.23
CA THR A 21 2.78 -17.42 -21.57
C THR A 21 4.27 -17.66 -21.85
N ASP A 22 4.60 -18.26 -22.99
CA ASP A 22 6.00 -18.57 -23.33
C ASP A 22 6.92 -17.34 -23.40
N THR A 23 6.36 -16.17 -23.69
CA THR A 23 7.12 -14.93 -23.94
C THR A 23 6.69 -13.74 -23.09
N ASN A 24 5.58 -13.86 -22.33
CA ASN A 24 5.00 -12.72 -21.62
C ASN A 24 4.17 -13.19 -20.39
N TYR A 25 3.63 -12.23 -19.65
CA TYR A 25 2.68 -12.49 -18.59
C TYR A 25 1.51 -11.49 -18.63
N THR A 26 0.40 -11.86 -18.06
CA THR A 26 -0.73 -10.96 -17.78
C THR A 26 -1.04 -10.98 -16.29
N PHE A 27 -1.36 -9.83 -15.74
CA PHE A 27 -1.78 -9.67 -14.35
C PHE A 27 -3.02 -8.79 -14.32
N HIS A 28 -4.13 -9.31 -13.85
CA HIS A 28 -5.41 -8.59 -13.80
C HIS A 28 -6.34 -9.20 -12.75
N THR A 29 -7.34 -8.43 -12.33
CA THR A 29 -8.45 -8.93 -11.53
C THR A 29 -9.64 -9.18 -12.47
N PRO A 30 -10.15 -10.43 -12.60
CA PRO A 30 -11.29 -10.72 -13.45
C PRO A 30 -12.51 -9.87 -13.09
N GLU A 31 -13.24 -9.41 -14.10
CA GLU A 31 -14.50 -8.65 -13.98
C GLU A 31 -14.35 -7.29 -13.26
N ASP A 32 -13.13 -6.78 -13.11
CA ASP A 32 -12.90 -5.55 -12.39
C ASP A 32 -11.81 -4.71 -13.08
N THR A 33 -12.19 -3.52 -13.57
CA THR A 33 -11.35 -2.64 -14.39
C THR A 33 -10.99 -1.31 -13.71
N GLY A 34 -11.37 -1.12 -12.45
CA GLY A 34 -11.10 0.11 -11.72
C GLY A 34 -9.62 0.28 -11.37
N THR A 35 -9.08 1.50 -11.51
CA THR A 35 -7.67 1.80 -11.17
C THR A 35 -7.31 1.40 -9.73
N GLY A 36 -8.17 1.72 -8.76
CA GLY A 36 -7.95 1.34 -7.36
C GLY A 36 -7.88 -0.16 -7.14
N ILE A 37 -8.54 -0.96 -7.98
CA ILE A 37 -8.51 -2.42 -7.92
C ILE A 37 -7.22 -2.97 -8.49
N ALA A 38 -6.69 -2.37 -9.54
CA ALA A 38 -5.38 -2.72 -10.06
C ALA A 38 -4.30 -2.51 -9.00
N PHE A 39 -4.30 -1.38 -8.29
CA PHE A 39 -3.36 -1.12 -7.20
C PHE A 39 -3.55 -2.06 -6.00
N LYS A 40 -4.79 -2.36 -5.59
CA LYS A 40 -5.06 -3.41 -4.60
C LYS A 40 -4.53 -4.76 -5.03
N GLY A 41 -4.70 -5.10 -6.31
CA GLY A 41 -4.15 -6.33 -6.90
C GLY A 41 -2.64 -6.43 -6.74
N LEU A 42 -1.91 -5.34 -6.98
CA LEU A 42 -0.46 -5.29 -6.77
C LEU A 42 -0.09 -5.52 -5.31
N VAL A 43 -0.74 -4.85 -4.36
CA VAL A 43 -0.50 -5.07 -2.93
C VAL A 43 -0.76 -6.51 -2.52
N VAL A 44 -1.86 -7.12 -2.99
CA VAL A 44 -2.17 -8.54 -2.73
C VAL A 44 -1.12 -9.46 -3.33
N PHE A 45 -0.60 -9.14 -4.51
CA PHE A 45 0.49 -9.88 -5.15
C PHE A 45 1.78 -9.80 -4.32
N ASP A 46 2.18 -8.61 -3.90
CA ASP A 46 3.39 -8.39 -3.11
C ASP A 46 3.32 -9.12 -1.77
N LEU A 47 2.17 -9.06 -1.08
CA LEU A 47 1.93 -9.84 0.13
C LEU A 47 1.98 -11.36 -0.12
N ALA A 48 1.46 -11.82 -1.25
CA ALA A 48 1.53 -13.24 -1.62
C ALA A 48 2.98 -13.68 -1.84
N VAL A 49 3.76 -12.89 -2.58
CA VAL A 49 5.20 -13.14 -2.79
C VAL A 49 5.94 -13.14 -1.46
N MET A 50 5.67 -12.17 -0.60
CA MET A 50 6.29 -12.07 0.72
C MET A 50 5.98 -13.29 1.60
N HIS A 51 4.75 -13.82 1.57
CA HIS A 51 4.38 -15.02 2.31
C HIS A 51 4.98 -16.31 1.75
N LEU A 52 5.16 -16.38 0.43
CA LEU A 52 5.65 -17.57 -0.26
C LEU A 52 7.17 -17.64 -0.35
N THR A 53 7.86 -16.55 -0.05
CA THR A 53 9.32 -16.45 -0.22
C THR A 53 10.01 -16.10 1.10
N LYS A 54 11.34 -16.08 1.06
CA LYS A 54 12.20 -15.64 2.17
C LYS A 54 12.50 -14.13 2.13
N LEU A 55 11.78 -13.35 1.35
CA LEU A 55 11.96 -11.89 1.32
C LEU A 55 11.72 -11.33 2.73
N PRO A 56 12.69 -10.57 3.28
CA PRO A 56 12.62 -10.09 4.66
C PRO A 56 11.85 -8.78 4.81
N ILE A 57 11.72 -8.01 3.73
CA ILE A 57 11.20 -6.64 3.75
C ILE A 57 10.31 -6.36 2.54
N LEU A 58 9.30 -5.53 2.75
CA LEU A 58 8.44 -4.95 1.72
C LEU A 58 8.40 -3.43 1.90
N VAL A 59 8.43 -2.69 0.80
CA VAL A 59 8.32 -1.23 0.82
C VAL A 59 7.20 -0.81 -0.12
N HIS A 60 6.22 -0.07 0.40
CA HIS A 60 5.14 0.52 -0.39
C HIS A 60 5.13 2.05 -0.27
N ASP A 61 5.13 2.71 -1.42
CA ASP A 61 5.02 4.16 -1.50
C ASP A 61 3.55 4.63 -1.49
N SER A 62 3.35 5.84 -1.04
CA SER A 62 2.04 6.53 -1.01
C SER A 62 1.35 6.59 -2.37
N LEU A 63 2.08 6.60 -3.48
CA LEU A 63 1.52 6.57 -4.83
C LEU A 63 0.62 5.37 -5.08
N ILE A 64 1.01 4.19 -4.58
CA ILE A 64 0.22 2.96 -4.69
C ILE A 64 -0.98 3.04 -3.75
N LEU A 65 -0.76 3.43 -2.52
CA LEU A 65 -1.77 3.41 -1.46
C LEU A 65 -2.87 4.46 -1.67
N LYS A 66 -2.55 5.64 -2.20
CA LYS A 66 -3.52 6.70 -2.54
C LYS A 66 -4.64 6.30 -3.50
N GLN A 67 -4.39 5.33 -4.35
CA GLN A 67 -5.35 4.87 -5.35
C GLN A 67 -6.36 3.86 -4.78
N ILE A 68 -6.15 3.41 -3.56
CA ILE A 68 -6.95 2.40 -2.88
C ILE A 68 -7.92 3.11 -1.93
N SER A 69 -9.15 2.59 -1.80
CA SER A 69 -10.13 3.15 -0.87
C SER A 69 -9.69 2.99 0.59
N ASP A 70 -10.06 3.92 1.45
CA ASP A 70 -9.64 3.96 2.86
C ASP A 70 -9.99 2.65 3.60
N ASP A 71 -11.22 2.12 3.44
CA ASP A 71 -11.61 0.83 4.01
C ASP A 71 -10.68 -0.33 3.59
N ALA A 72 -10.22 -0.32 2.34
CA ALA A 72 -9.33 -1.36 1.85
C ALA A 72 -7.89 -1.15 2.37
N ILE A 73 -7.45 0.10 2.54
CA ILE A 73 -6.17 0.43 3.18
C ILE A 73 -6.15 -0.05 4.63
N GLU A 74 -7.21 0.21 5.41
CA GLU A 74 -7.29 -0.26 6.79
C GLU A 74 -7.15 -1.80 6.89
N ASN A 75 -7.81 -2.53 5.99
CA ASN A 75 -7.65 -3.98 5.92
C ASN A 75 -6.22 -4.42 5.52
N ILE A 76 -5.56 -3.68 4.64
CA ILE A 76 -4.17 -3.92 4.23
C ILE A 76 -3.22 -3.69 5.41
N LEU A 77 -3.37 -2.58 6.14
CA LEU A 77 -2.56 -2.26 7.32
C LEU A 77 -2.68 -3.34 8.39
N ALA A 78 -3.89 -3.82 8.67
CA ALA A 78 -4.11 -4.94 9.58
C ALA A 78 -3.38 -6.24 9.15
N GLN A 79 -3.21 -6.45 7.83
CA GLN A 79 -2.40 -7.58 7.33
C GLN A 79 -0.90 -7.31 7.48
N TYR A 80 -0.46 -6.09 7.29
CA TYR A 80 0.93 -5.71 7.49
C TYR A 80 1.38 -5.98 8.93
N SER A 81 0.58 -5.56 9.91
CA SER A 81 0.86 -5.77 11.34
C SER A 81 0.99 -7.25 11.72
N THR A 82 0.30 -8.14 11.01
CA THR A 82 0.26 -9.57 11.33
C THR A 82 1.18 -10.44 10.48
N CYS A 83 1.84 -9.88 9.45
CA CYS A 83 2.63 -10.70 8.50
C CYS A 83 3.94 -11.26 9.08
N GLY A 84 4.42 -10.75 10.22
CA GLY A 84 5.64 -11.20 10.90
C GLY A 84 6.93 -10.87 10.14
N LYS A 85 6.89 -9.92 9.21
CA LYS A 85 8.04 -9.43 8.44
C LYS A 85 8.11 -7.91 8.49
N GLN A 86 9.23 -7.34 8.12
CA GLN A 86 9.37 -5.89 8.08
C GLN A 86 8.63 -5.30 6.88
N ILE A 87 7.75 -4.34 7.15
CA ILE A 87 7.07 -3.55 6.13
C ILE A 87 7.35 -2.07 6.39
N ILE A 88 7.77 -1.37 5.34
CA ILE A 88 7.95 0.09 5.36
C ILE A 88 6.92 0.68 4.42
N ILE A 89 6.15 1.64 4.91
CA ILE A 89 5.15 2.35 4.13
C ILE A 89 5.36 3.86 4.23
N ALA A 90 5.11 4.57 3.14
CA ALA A 90 4.96 6.02 3.14
C ALA A 90 3.47 6.36 2.99
N LEU A 91 2.93 7.13 3.92
CA LEU A 91 1.53 7.58 3.91
C LEU A 91 1.47 9.09 4.06
N ASP A 92 0.54 9.73 3.36
CA ASP A 92 0.32 11.17 3.41
C ASP A 92 -1.10 11.58 3.87
N LYS A 93 -1.95 10.60 4.21
CA LYS A 93 -3.34 10.80 4.65
C LYS A 93 -3.63 10.00 5.92
N GLN A 94 -3.10 10.41 7.05
CA GLN A 94 -3.37 9.71 8.31
C GLN A 94 -4.75 10.06 8.88
N ASP A 95 -5.26 11.25 8.61
CA ASP A 95 -6.48 11.79 9.22
C ASP A 95 -7.78 11.24 8.60
N SER A 96 -7.71 10.47 7.52
CA SER A 96 -8.88 9.91 6.85
C SER A 96 -9.28 8.53 7.38
N TYR A 97 -8.45 7.90 8.20
CA TYR A 97 -8.67 6.53 8.68
C TYR A 97 -9.42 6.50 10.02
N SER A 98 -9.93 5.31 10.39
CA SER A 98 -10.54 5.11 11.70
C SER A 98 -9.58 5.43 12.84
N ALA A 99 -10.11 5.80 14.00
CA ALA A 99 -9.29 6.12 15.17
C ALA A 99 -8.35 4.98 15.59
N MET A 100 -8.78 3.73 15.38
CA MET A 100 -7.95 2.55 15.65
C MET A 100 -6.76 2.46 14.69
N THR A 101 -7.00 2.62 13.39
CA THR A 101 -5.94 2.60 12.36
C THR A 101 -5.00 3.79 12.52
N ALA A 102 -5.53 4.98 12.83
CA ALA A 102 -4.71 6.15 13.08
C ALA A 102 -3.78 5.97 14.28
N SER A 103 -4.28 5.36 15.37
CA SER A 103 -3.47 5.04 16.55
C SER A 103 -2.37 4.02 16.24
N GLU A 104 -2.66 2.99 15.46
CA GLU A 104 -1.68 1.99 15.03
C GLU A 104 -0.58 2.60 14.14
N LEU A 105 -0.97 3.47 13.21
CA LEU A 105 -0.02 4.19 12.37
C LEU A 105 0.89 5.10 13.19
N GLU A 106 0.33 5.80 14.18
CA GLU A 106 1.11 6.68 15.06
C GLU A 106 2.14 5.88 15.86
N GLU A 107 1.76 4.73 16.45
CA GLU A 107 2.64 3.86 17.21
C GLU A 107 3.82 3.33 16.36
N HIS A 108 3.60 3.09 15.08
CA HIS A 108 4.60 2.55 14.16
C HIS A 108 5.32 3.63 13.34
N THR A 109 5.00 4.91 13.52
CA THR A 109 5.63 6.02 12.80
C THR A 109 7.07 6.22 13.27
N VAL A 110 8.03 6.01 12.37
CA VAL A 110 9.46 6.21 12.63
C VAL A 110 10.01 7.53 12.10
N LEU A 111 9.32 8.15 11.15
CA LEU A 111 9.69 9.42 10.54
C LEU A 111 8.44 10.18 10.12
N ARG A 112 8.37 11.44 10.51
CA ARG A 112 7.33 12.38 10.09
C ARG A 112 7.98 13.54 9.36
N LEU A 113 7.51 13.80 8.14
CA LEU A 113 7.98 14.93 7.33
C LEU A 113 6.89 16.00 7.28
N ALA A 114 7.28 17.25 7.45
CA ALA A 114 6.37 18.40 7.41
C ALA A 114 7.01 19.59 6.70
N PRO A 115 6.21 20.47 6.09
CA PRO A 115 6.73 21.76 5.58
C PRO A 115 7.26 22.64 6.73
N GLY A 116 8.30 23.40 6.44
CA GLY A 116 8.80 24.40 7.39
C GLY A 116 10.10 24.03 8.12
N GLY A 117 10.84 23.05 7.63
CA GLY A 117 12.14 22.62 8.16
C GLY A 117 12.27 21.14 8.42
N ASP A 118 11.14 20.44 8.49
CA ASP A 118 11.09 18.99 8.72
C ASP A 118 10.92 18.20 7.40
N GLU A 119 11.29 18.79 6.27
CA GLU A 119 11.37 18.09 5.00
C GLU A 119 12.59 17.16 4.96
N LEU A 120 12.54 16.14 4.11
CA LEU A 120 13.56 15.08 4.01
C LEU A 120 15.02 15.60 3.92
N PHE A 121 15.21 16.76 3.29
CA PHE A 121 16.53 17.42 3.16
C PHE A 121 16.59 18.77 3.88
N GLY A 122 15.71 19.02 4.85
CA GLY A 122 15.67 20.26 5.63
C GLY A 122 15.27 21.50 4.82
N ARG A 123 14.64 21.32 3.64
CA ARG A 123 14.16 22.43 2.80
C ARG A 123 13.00 22.01 1.91
N SER A 124 12.08 22.95 1.66
CA SER A 124 11.02 22.75 0.68
C SER A 124 11.56 22.80 -0.75
N TRP A 125 11.13 21.84 -1.57
CA TRP A 125 11.43 21.80 -3.00
C TRP A 125 10.39 22.54 -3.85
N SER A 126 9.23 22.86 -3.27
CA SER A 126 8.10 23.47 -3.98
C SER A 126 8.14 25.01 -4.02
N ASN A 127 9.01 25.66 -3.28
CA ASN A 127 9.09 27.13 -3.20
C ASN A 127 10.27 27.71 -3.97
N GLN A 128 10.41 27.37 -5.24
CA GLN A 128 11.10 28.22 -6.19
C GLN A 128 10.07 29.08 -6.93
N THR A 129 9.41 29.99 -6.25
CA THR A 129 8.93 31.19 -6.91
C THR A 129 10.16 32.03 -7.23
N SER A 130 10.63 31.91 -8.46
CA SER A 130 11.49 32.91 -9.08
C SER A 130 10.81 34.26 -8.95
N LYS A 131 11.27 35.10 -8.01
CA LYS A 131 11.06 36.52 -8.13
C LYS A 131 12.04 37.00 -9.22
N GLY A 132 11.49 37.15 -10.44
CA GLY A 132 12.03 38.01 -11.46
C GLY A 132 11.75 39.45 -11.14
#